data_6ed8126b7c2acb6380becf02d16923bd
#
_entry.id   6ed8126b7c2acb6380becf02d16923bd
#
_cell.length_a   1.000
_cell.length_b   1.000
_cell.length_c   1.000
_cell.angle_alpha   90.00
_cell.angle_beta   90.00
_cell.angle_gamma   90.00
#
_symmetry.space_group_name_H-M   'P 1'
#
loop_
_entity.id
_entity.type
_entity.pdbx_description
1 polymer ?
#
loop_
_entity_poly.entity_id
_entity_poly.type
_entity_poly.pdbx_seq_one_letter_code
_entity_poly.pdbx_strand_id
1 'polypeptide(L)'
;MYNIAKASEQDRRVLFRNTAQQTGLHEAIIEKDFWVCLTLGHLFHHSPWKAAFTFKGGTSLSKCYGLIQRFSEDIDLILDWRVLGYGLHEPWAPRSNTKQDQFNKEANERAEQFLRDILLPSLRSEFSIILGMEADLYIDPDDEQTICFRYPSIFKTESILQVIRLEIGALAAWTPSQPREIRPYSAECYRAAFQQANTVVLTAAAERTFWEKVTILHHEANRPEHLPMPSRYSRHYYDLYCIAHSESKAAAYEDLDLLGRVVEFKMKFYPRKWAQYELARPGTIKLCPPEYRYAALEEDYAVMQGMMFGECPSFADLMAFIRELEAEINAL
;
A
#
# COMPACT_ATOMS: atom_id res chain seq x y z
N MET A 1 3.17 22.19 0.80
CA MET A 1 4.13 21.35 0.04
C MET A 1 4.54 21.96 -1.30
N TYR A 2 3.66 22.56 -2.08
CA TYR A 2 3.98 23.12 -3.40
C TYR A 2 5.10 24.18 -3.40
N ASN A 3 5.19 25.02 -2.36
CA ASN A 3 6.29 25.99 -2.23
C ASN A 3 7.66 25.31 -2.13
N ILE A 4 7.75 24.13 -1.48
CA ILE A 4 8.98 23.35 -1.40
C ILE A 4 9.30 22.67 -2.74
N ALA A 5 8.29 22.12 -3.44
CA ALA A 5 8.50 21.52 -4.75
C ALA A 5 9.07 22.52 -5.77
N LYS A 6 8.67 23.81 -5.66
CA LYS A 6 9.14 24.94 -6.51
C LYS A 6 10.41 25.61 -6.00
N ALA A 7 10.88 25.26 -4.81
CA ALA A 7 12.10 25.83 -4.25
C ALA A 7 13.34 25.37 -5.04
N SER A 8 14.45 26.11 -4.89
CA SER A 8 15.71 25.72 -5.54
C SER A 8 16.16 24.34 -5.07
N GLU A 9 16.94 23.64 -5.91
CA GLU A 9 17.56 22.38 -5.51
C GLU A 9 18.36 22.54 -4.21
N GLN A 10 19.07 23.65 -4.07
CA GLN A 10 19.87 23.92 -2.88
C GLN A 10 19.02 24.07 -1.62
N ASP A 11 17.90 24.75 -1.68
CA ASP A 11 16.99 24.91 -0.53
C ASP A 11 16.37 23.58 -0.13
N ARG A 12 15.92 22.78 -1.09
CA ARG A 12 15.41 21.41 -0.85
C ARG A 12 16.50 20.52 -0.25
N ARG A 13 17.73 20.61 -0.77
CA ARG A 13 18.87 19.85 -0.26
C ARG A 13 19.16 20.16 1.20
N VAL A 14 19.13 21.44 1.57
CA VAL A 14 19.34 21.87 2.97
C VAL A 14 18.19 21.35 3.86
N LEU A 15 16.96 21.52 3.43
CA LEU A 15 15.80 21.06 4.19
C LEU A 15 15.85 19.55 4.46
N PHE A 16 16.09 18.75 3.41
CA PHE A 16 16.08 17.28 3.53
C PHE A 16 17.27 16.76 4.35
N ARG A 17 18.48 17.34 4.19
CA ARG A 17 19.65 17.01 5.03
C ARG A 17 19.42 17.31 6.50
N ASN A 18 18.91 18.49 6.82
CA ASN A 18 18.63 18.86 8.21
C ASN A 18 17.57 17.94 8.83
N THR A 19 16.54 17.57 8.05
CA THR A 19 15.54 16.58 8.48
C THR A 19 16.18 15.21 8.72
N ALA A 20 17.03 14.75 7.80
CA ALA A 20 17.74 13.48 7.93
C ALA A 20 18.60 13.43 9.21
N GLN A 21 19.34 14.51 9.50
CA GLN A 21 20.12 14.63 10.73
C GLN A 21 19.26 14.59 12.01
N GLN A 22 18.07 15.19 11.97
CA GLN A 22 17.16 15.21 13.11
C GLN A 22 16.45 13.89 13.33
N THR A 23 16.09 13.18 12.25
CA THR A 23 15.31 11.93 12.32
C THR A 23 16.16 10.67 12.35
N GLY A 24 17.44 10.76 11.97
CA GLY A 24 18.33 9.61 11.78
C GLY A 24 18.04 8.80 10.50
N LEU A 25 17.10 9.27 9.66
CA LEU A 25 16.77 8.62 8.39
C LEU A 25 17.71 9.09 7.27
N HIS A 26 17.91 8.25 6.24
CA HIS A 26 18.69 8.61 5.08
C HIS A 26 18.02 9.73 4.26
N GLU A 27 18.80 10.66 3.69
CA GLU A 27 18.27 11.82 2.95
C GLU A 27 17.37 11.44 1.78
N ALA A 28 17.66 10.34 1.09
CA ALA A 28 16.82 9.84 -0.01
C ALA A 28 15.45 9.35 0.47
N ILE A 29 15.33 8.85 1.72
CA ILE A 29 14.04 8.49 2.33
C ILE A 29 13.23 9.75 2.60
N ILE A 30 13.86 10.78 3.20
CA ILE A 30 13.23 12.07 3.49
C ILE A 30 12.73 12.74 2.20
N GLU A 31 13.55 12.73 1.16
CA GLU A 31 13.17 13.28 -0.14
C GLU A 31 11.99 12.53 -0.74
N LYS A 32 12.07 11.20 -0.79
CA LYS A 32 10.99 10.37 -1.36
C LYS A 32 9.69 10.51 -0.58
N ASP A 33 9.75 10.52 0.74
CA ASP A 33 8.60 10.77 1.61
C ASP A 33 7.90 12.12 1.31
N PHE A 34 8.71 13.17 1.07
CA PHE A 34 8.16 14.46 0.65
C PHE A 34 7.38 14.36 -0.66
N TRP A 35 7.95 13.70 -1.67
CA TRP A 35 7.30 13.54 -2.97
C TRP A 35 6.07 12.62 -2.90
N VAL A 36 6.08 11.59 -2.07
CA VAL A 36 4.90 10.75 -1.78
C VAL A 36 3.78 11.59 -1.19
N CYS A 37 4.07 12.39 -0.15
CA CYS A 37 3.06 13.25 0.48
C CYS A 37 2.53 14.34 -0.46
N LEU A 38 3.39 14.93 -1.30
CA LEU A 38 2.98 15.89 -2.33
C LEU A 38 2.05 15.24 -3.36
N THR A 39 2.42 14.05 -3.85
CA THR A 39 1.64 13.32 -4.86
C THR A 39 0.26 12.96 -4.31
N LEU A 40 0.19 12.42 -3.10
CA LEU A 40 -1.08 12.13 -2.43
C LEU A 40 -1.90 13.40 -2.21
N GLY A 41 -1.28 14.48 -1.72
CA GLY A 41 -1.97 15.75 -1.53
C GLY A 41 -2.56 16.31 -2.84
N HIS A 42 -1.81 16.17 -3.93
CA HIS A 42 -2.31 16.58 -5.25
C HIS A 42 -3.48 15.71 -5.71
N LEU A 43 -3.33 14.38 -5.68
CA LEU A 43 -4.36 13.44 -6.12
C LEU A 43 -5.68 13.63 -5.37
N PHE A 44 -5.64 13.82 -4.05
CA PHE A 44 -6.85 13.86 -3.21
C PHE A 44 -7.50 15.25 -3.11
N HIS A 45 -6.82 16.35 -3.51
CA HIS A 45 -7.38 17.70 -3.36
C HIS A 45 -7.43 18.52 -4.63
N HIS A 46 -6.49 18.35 -5.54
CA HIS A 46 -6.29 19.26 -6.66
C HIS A 46 -6.53 18.61 -8.02
N SER A 47 -6.32 17.31 -8.14
CA SER A 47 -6.60 16.59 -9.36
C SER A 47 -8.11 16.56 -9.67
N PRO A 48 -8.52 16.60 -10.95
CA PRO A 48 -9.90 16.32 -11.36
C PRO A 48 -10.42 14.96 -10.87
N TRP A 49 -9.52 14.02 -10.59
CA TRP A 49 -9.78 12.65 -10.15
C TRP A 49 -9.80 12.47 -8.63
N LYS A 50 -9.83 13.54 -7.85
CA LYS A 50 -9.73 13.50 -6.38
C LYS A 50 -10.76 12.61 -5.66
N ALA A 51 -11.92 12.38 -6.26
CA ALA A 51 -12.96 11.51 -5.73
C ALA A 51 -12.87 10.05 -6.22
N ALA A 52 -11.89 9.74 -7.08
CA ALA A 52 -11.76 8.44 -7.71
C ALA A 52 -10.93 7.44 -6.89
N PHE A 53 -10.23 7.89 -5.85
CA PHE A 53 -9.23 7.07 -5.18
C PHE A 53 -9.50 6.86 -3.69
N THR A 54 -9.10 5.67 -3.22
CA THR A 54 -8.90 5.38 -1.80
C THR A 54 -7.48 4.87 -1.61
N PHE A 55 -6.73 5.48 -0.70
CA PHE A 55 -5.37 5.09 -0.38
C PHE A 55 -5.35 3.84 0.49
N LYS A 56 -4.38 2.94 0.28
CA LYS A 56 -4.24 1.70 1.05
C LYS A 56 -2.77 1.26 1.17
N GLY A 57 -2.55 0.04 1.61
CA GLY A 57 -1.26 -0.63 1.55
C GLY A 57 -0.29 -0.26 2.66
N GLY A 58 0.98 -0.62 2.47
CA GLY A 58 2.03 -0.39 3.46
C GLY A 58 2.27 1.09 3.75
N THR A 59 2.28 1.93 2.71
CA THR A 59 2.51 3.37 2.88
C THR A 59 1.36 4.04 3.64
N SER A 60 0.12 3.55 3.52
CA SER A 60 -0.99 4.03 4.34
C SER A 60 -0.84 3.62 5.81
N LEU A 61 -0.38 2.39 6.09
CA LEU A 61 -0.09 1.95 7.46
C LEU A 61 0.98 2.81 8.14
N SER A 62 2.02 3.20 7.39
CA SER A 62 3.08 4.07 7.89
C SER A 62 2.59 5.52 8.05
N LYS A 63 2.06 6.14 7.00
CA LYS A 63 1.77 7.59 6.97
C LYS A 63 0.45 7.97 7.63
N CYS A 64 -0.59 7.16 7.49
CA CYS A 64 -1.93 7.47 8.01
C CYS A 64 -2.15 6.97 9.43
N TYR A 65 -1.48 5.88 9.80
CA TYR A 65 -1.71 5.20 11.07
C TYR A 65 -0.47 5.13 11.98
N GLY A 66 0.74 5.34 11.45
CA GLY A 66 1.98 5.23 12.21
C GLY A 66 2.25 3.82 12.74
N LEU A 67 1.66 2.79 12.12
CA LEU A 67 1.67 1.43 12.63
C LEU A 67 2.93 0.65 12.28
N ILE A 68 3.59 0.96 11.17
CA ILE A 68 4.78 0.23 10.74
C ILE A 68 6.01 1.15 10.70
N GLN A 69 7.15 0.60 11.10
CA GLN A 69 8.44 1.28 11.10
C GLN A 69 9.36 0.68 10.03
N ARG A 70 8.84 0.47 8.85
CA ARG A 70 9.60 0.11 7.67
C ARG A 70 9.33 1.08 6.54
N PHE A 71 10.34 1.29 5.71
CA PHE A 71 10.17 2.11 4.52
C PHE A 71 9.19 1.44 3.57
N SER A 72 8.17 2.20 3.19
CA SER A 72 7.20 1.82 2.17
C SER A 72 7.10 2.99 1.21
N GLU A 73 7.32 2.73 -0.05
CA GLU A 73 7.62 3.74 -1.06
C GLU A 73 6.58 3.83 -2.17
N ASP A 74 5.73 2.81 -2.29
CA ASP A 74 4.70 2.73 -3.30
C ASP A 74 3.40 3.37 -2.78
N ILE A 75 2.66 3.98 -3.67
CA ILE A 75 1.32 4.53 -3.41
C ILE A 75 0.30 3.54 -3.95
N ASP A 76 -0.23 2.69 -3.08
CA ASP A 76 -1.31 1.77 -3.43
C ASP A 76 -2.65 2.50 -3.44
N LEU A 77 -3.35 2.50 -4.56
CA LEU A 77 -4.64 3.17 -4.74
C LEU A 77 -5.72 2.20 -5.21
N ILE A 78 -6.87 2.31 -4.60
CA ILE A 78 -8.11 1.70 -5.09
C ILE A 78 -8.77 2.70 -6.02
N LEU A 79 -8.96 2.32 -7.28
CA LEU A 79 -9.75 3.10 -8.23
C LEU A 79 -11.23 2.73 -8.08
N ASP A 80 -12.08 3.74 -7.91
CA ASP A 80 -13.52 3.54 -7.92
C ASP A 80 -13.97 3.08 -9.31
N TRP A 81 -14.50 1.87 -9.42
CA TRP A 81 -14.92 1.27 -10.68
C TRP A 81 -16.03 2.05 -11.42
N ARG A 82 -16.71 2.98 -10.72
CA ARG A 82 -17.68 3.89 -11.36
C ARG A 82 -17.01 4.81 -12.39
N VAL A 83 -15.74 5.11 -12.21
CA VAL A 83 -14.93 5.87 -13.18
C VAL A 83 -14.76 5.09 -14.49
N LEU A 84 -14.83 3.76 -14.42
CA LEU A 84 -14.75 2.86 -15.57
C LEU A 84 -16.12 2.59 -16.23
N GLY A 85 -17.17 3.26 -15.75
CA GLY A 85 -18.53 3.13 -16.26
C GLY A 85 -19.37 2.03 -15.63
N TYR A 86 -18.89 1.36 -14.58
CA TYR A 86 -19.66 0.35 -13.86
C TYR A 86 -20.60 0.98 -12.83
N GLY A 87 -21.76 0.34 -12.62
CA GLY A 87 -22.64 0.67 -11.49
C GLY A 87 -22.02 0.29 -10.15
N LEU A 88 -22.45 0.94 -9.06
CA LEU A 88 -21.91 0.74 -7.71
C LEU A 88 -21.88 -0.74 -7.28
N HIS A 89 -22.93 -1.49 -7.58
CA HIS A 89 -23.06 -2.90 -7.20
C HIS A 89 -22.81 -3.88 -8.35
N GLU A 90 -22.55 -3.38 -9.54
CA GLU A 90 -22.40 -4.20 -10.73
C GLU A 90 -21.25 -5.22 -10.62
N PRO A 91 -20.05 -4.88 -10.09
CA PRO A 91 -19.00 -5.86 -9.90
C PRO A 91 -19.39 -7.02 -8.98
N TRP A 92 -20.31 -6.78 -8.04
CA TRP A 92 -20.81 -7.77 -7.10
C TRP A 92 -21.97 -8.63 -7.64
N ALA A 93 -22.53 -8.29 -8.80
CA ALA A 93 -23.64 -9.06 -9.37
C ALA A 93 -23.27 -10.55 -9.48
N PRO A 94 -24.22 -11.47 -9.24
CA PRO A 94 -24.01 -12.91 -9.38
C PRO A 94 -23.63 -13.28 -10.81
N ARG A 95 -22.55 -14.03 -10.98
CA ARG A 95 -22.07 -14.54 -12.26
C ARG A 95 -21.58 -15.98 -12.10
N SER A 96 -21.61 -16.75 -13.19
CA SER A 96 -20.88 -18.02 -13.24
C SER A 96 -19.36 -17.74 -13.22
N ASN A 97 -18.55 -18.70 -12.80
CA ASN A 97 -17.10 -18.54 -12.71
C ASN A 97 -16.47 -18.03 -14.01
N THR A 98 -16.88 -18.56 -15.17
CA THR A 98 -16.38 -18.13 -16.48
C THR A 98 -16.76 -16.67 -16.77
N LYS A 99 -18.01 -16.27 -16.48
CA LYS A 99 -18.45 -14.89 -16.69
C LYS A 99 -17.80 -13.93 -15.69
N GLN A 100 -17.50 -14.39 -14.47
CA GLN A 100 -16.77 -13.59 -13.50
C GLN A 100 -15.30 -13.38 -13.93
N ASP A 101 -14.64 -14.43 -14.44
CA ASP A 101 -13.28 -14.31 -14.95
C ASP A 101 -13.20 -13.35 -16.16
N GLN A 102 -14.18 -13.43 -17.07
CA GLN A 102 -14.30 -12.50 -18.18
C GLN A 102 -14.51 -11.05 -17.68
N PHE A 103 -15.42 -10.86 -16.71
CA PHE A 103 -15.66 -9.54 -16.10
C PHE A 103 -14.38 -8.97 -15.47
N ASN A 104 -13.63 -9.80 -14.73
CA ASN A 104 -12.40 -9.36 -14.07
C ASN A 104 -11.35 -8.93 -15.10
N LYS A 105 -11.19 -9.66 -16.19
CA LYS A 105 -10.29 -9.28 -17.30
C LYS A 105 -10.72 -7.96 -17.94
N GLU A 106 -11.98 -7.84 -18.30
CA GLU A 106 -12.52 -6.62 -18.91
C GLU A 106 -12.38 -5.40 -17.98
N ALA A 107 -12.58 -5.57 -16.67
CA ALA A 107 -12.42 -4.50 -15.70
C ALA A 107 -10.97 -4.04 -15.58
N ASN A 108 -10.00 -4.96 -15.61
CA ASN A 108 -8.58 -4.63 -15.63
C ASN A 108 -8.18 -3.94 -16.94
N GLU A 109 -8.61 -4.44 -18.09
CA GLU A 109 -8.35 -3.80 -19.39
C GLU A 109 -8.90 -2.37 -19.45
N ARG A 110 -10.11 -2.13 -18.93
CA ARG A 110 -10.67 -0.77 -18.82
C ARG A 110 -9.86 0.11 -17.87
N ALA A 111 -9.37 -0.43 -16.76
CA ALA A 111 -8.50 0.31 -15.86
C ALA A 111 -7.20 0.70 -16.53
N GLU A 112 -6.51 -0.22 -17.19
CA GLU A 112 -5.27 0.01 -17.92
C GLU A 112 -5.46 1.08 -19.02
N GLN A 113 -6.57 1.00 -19.78
CA GLN A 113 -6.93 2.01 -20.76
C GLN A 113 -7.17 3.39 -20.12
N PHE A 114 -7.92 3.44 -19.01
CA PHE A 114 -8.14 4.69 -18.27
C PHE A 114 -6.83 5.30 -17.78
N LEU A 115 -5.94 4.48 -17.22
CA LEU A 115 -4.64 4.94 -16.73
C LEU A 115 -3.80 5.51 -17.87
N ARG A 116 -3.72 4.82 -19.00
CA ARG A 116 -2.89 5.20 -20.16
C ARG A 116 -3.42 6.44 -20.88
N ASP A 117 -4.72 6.44 -21.17
CA ASP A 117 -5.29 7.40 -22.13
C ASP A 117 -5.84 8.65 -21.45
N ILE A 118 -6.14 8.57 -20.15
CA ILE A 118 -6.82 9.65 -19.42
C ILE A 118 -6.00 10.12 -18.21
N LEU A 119 -5.70 9.22 -17.26
CA LEU A 119 -5.09 9.64 -16.00
C LEU A 119 -3.63 10.09 -16.18
N LEU A 120 -2.81 9.30 -16.89
CA LEU A 120 -1.41 9.63 -17.13
C LEU A 120 -1.21 10.99 -17.83
N PRO A 121 -1.91 11.32 -18.94
CA PRO A 121 -1.81 12.64 -19.56
C PRO A 121 -2.24 13.77 -18.63
N SER A 122 -3.31 13.57 -17.85
CA SER A 122 -3.78 14.54 -16.85
C SER A 122 -2.70 14.80 -15.81
N LEU A 123 -2.19 13.77 -15.16
CA LEU A 123 -1.16 13.89 -14.12
C LEU A 123 0.14 14.49 -14.67
N ARG A 124 0.56 14.11 -15.89
CA ARG A 124 1.75 14.70 -16.52
C ARG A 124 1.59 16.20 -16.70
N SER A 125 0.44 16.66 -17.18
CA SER A 125 0.14 18.10 -17.32
C SER A 125 0.12 18.81 -15.97
N GLU A 126 -0.57 18.24 -14.98
CA GLU A 126 -0.71 18.80 -13.64
C GLU A 126 0.64 18.92 -12.92
N PHE A 127 1.44 17.85 -12.95
CA PHE A 127 2.78 17.85 -12.32
C PHE A 127 3.77 18.75 -13.07
N SER A 128 3.65 18.89 -14.38
CA SER A 128 4.48 19.85 -15.14
C SER A 128 4.24 21.28 -14.70
N ILE A 129 2.99 21.66 -14.40
CA ILE A 129 2.65 22.97 -13.83
C ILE A 129 3.22 23.14 -12.42
N ILE A 130 3.15 22.08 -11.59
CA ILE A 130 3.70 22.10 -10.23
C ILE A 130 5.22 22.28 -10.24
N LEU A 131 5.90 21.54 -11.10
CA LEU A 131 7.36 21.55 -11.19
C LEU A 131 7.93 22.73 -11.97
N GLY A 132 7.12 23.38 -12.82
CA GLY A 132 7.60 24.40 -13.77
C GLY A 132 8.50 23.85 -14.88
N MET A 133 8.44 22.54 -15.11
CA MET A 133 9.18 21.81 -16.14
C MET A 133 8.38 20.57 -16.55
N GLU A 134 8.74 19.94 -17.66
CA GLU A 134 8.09 18.69 -18.07
C GLU A 134 8.27 17.60 -17.00
N ALA A 135 7.15 17.05 -16.56
CA ALA A 135 7.14 15.98 -15.54
C ALA A 135 7.32 14.61 -16.21
N ASP A 136 8.26 13.83 -15.69
CA ASP A 136 8.55 12.47 -16.17
C ASP A 136 7.60 11.45 -15.48
N LEU A 137 6.44 11.24 -16.12
CA LEU A 137 5.49 10.20 -15.73
C LEU A 137 5.31 9.21 -16.89
N TYR A 138 5.22 7.91 -16.56
CA TYR A 138 5.03 6.85 -17.56
C TYR A 138 4.31 5.65 -16.94
N ILE A 139 3.74 4.78 -17.79
CA ILE A 139 3.22 3.48 -17.35
C ILE A 139 4.42 2.55 -17.13
N ASP A 140 4.42 1.81 -16.03
CA ASP A 140 5.45 0.82 -15.76
C ASP A 140 5.46 -0.26 -16.86
N PRO A 141 6.63 -0.55 -17.45
CA PRO A 141 6.71 -1.54 -18.54
C PRO A 141 6.35 -2.98 -18.11
N ASP A 142 6.47 -3.28 -16.81
CA ASP A 142 6.20 -4.60 -16.25
C ASP A 142 4.80 -4.71 -15.60
N ASP A 143 4.10 -3.57 -15.42
CA ASP A 143 2.78 -3.53 -14.78
C ASP A 143 1.93 -2.36 -15.34
N GLU A 144 1.03 -2.67 -16.26
CA GLU A 144 0.15 -1.68 -16.91
C GLU A 144 -0.83 -0.96 -15.96
N GLN A 145 -1.00 -1.45 -14.73
CA GLN A 145 -1.80 -0.81 -13.69
C GLN A 145 -0.97 0.11 -12.77
N THR A 146 0.29 0.37 -13.12
CA THR A 146 1.19 1.24 -12.36
C THR A 146 1.62 2.46 -13.17
N ILE A 147 1.38 3.66 -12.63
CA ILE A 147 1.97 4.91 -13.12
C ILE A 147 3.22 5.21 -12.29
N CYS A 148 4.34 5.40 -12.98
CA CYS A 148 5.62 5.78 -12.41
C CYS A 148 5.82 7.29 -12.52
N PHE A 149 6.14 7.96 -11.42
CA PHE A 149 6.57 9.35 -11.39
C PHE A 149 8.05 9.43 -11.01
N ARG A 150 8.90 9.75 -11.98
CA ARG A 150 10.31 10.07 -11.72
C ARG A 150 10.43 11.51 -11.26
N TYR A 151 10.43 11.69 -9.95
CA TYR A 151 10.53 13.01 -9.34
C TYR A 151 11.96 13.60 -9.50
N PRO A 152 12.13 14.95 -9.48
CA PRO A 152 13.44 15.59 -9.60
C PRO A 152 14.29 15.35 -8.33
N SER A 153 14.94 14.18 -8.29
CA SER A 153 15.69 13.68 -7.14
C SER A 153 17.04 14.37 -6.99
N ILE A 154 17.40 14.70 -5.75
CA ILE A 154 18.65 15.32 -5.33
C ILE A 154 19.60 14.28 -4.73
N PHE A 155 19.04 13.31 -3.99
CA PHE A 155 19.78 12.26 -3.30
C PHE A 155 19.57 10.92 -4.00
N LYS A 156 20.67 10.35 -4.48
CA LYS A 156 20.66 9.05 -5.18
C LYS A 156 21.30 7.99 -4.32
N THR A 157 20.69 6.81 -4.27
CA THR A 157 21.22 5.62 -3.61
C THR A 157 20.77 4.40 -4.41
N GLU A 158 21.55 3.33 -4.36
CA GLU A 158 21.20 2.06 -5.03
C GLU A 158 20.03 1.33 -4.37
N SER A 159 19.81 1.59 -3.07
CA SER A 159 18.78 0.91 -2.29
C SER A 159 17.37 1.50 -2.41
N ILE A 160 17.22 2.72 -2.96
CA ILE A 160 15.94 3.43 -3.09
C ILE A 160 15.77 3.89 -4.53
N LEU A 161 14.73 3.40 -5.18
CA LEU A 161 14.36 3.88 -6.51
C LEU A 161 13.89 5.34 -6.45
N GLN A 162 14.45 6.21 -7.31
CA GLN A 162 14.01 7.62 -7.42
C GLN A 162 12.74 7.76 -8.27
N VAL A 163 11.80 6.87 -8.05
CA VAL A 163 10.51 6.81 -8.73
C VAL A 163 9.44 6.54 -7.69
N ILE A 164 8.34 7.27 -7.74
CA ILE A 164 7.12 6.94 -7.01
C ILE A 164 6.25 6.09 -7.92
N ARG A 165 5.87 4.91 -7.44
CA ARG A 165 4.98 3.99 -8.12
C ARG A 165 3.57 4.21 -7.57
N LEU A 166 2.63 4.57 -8.45
CA LEU A 166 1.20 4.61 -8.14
C LEU A 166 0.59 3.31 -8.65
N GLU A 167 0.43 2.34 -7.76
CA GLU A 167 -0.20 1.05 -8.06
C GLU A 167 -1.71 1.17 -7.93
N ILE A 168 -2.43 1.13 -9.05
CA ILE A 168 -3.84 1.52 -9.13
C ILE A 168 -4.70 0.34 -9.54
N GLY A 169 -5.39 -0.28 -8.58
CA GLY A 169 -6.27 -1.42 -8.82
C GLY A 169 -7.74 -1.02 -8.86
N ALA A 170 -8.46 -1.42 -9.91
CA ALA A 170 -9.90 -1.24 -10.02
C ALA A 170 -10.71 -2.35 -9.33
N LEU A 171 -10.15 -3.55 -9.25
CA LEU A 171 -10.74 -4.66 -8.52
C LEU A 171 -10.21 -4.68 -7.09
N ALA A 172 -10.55 -3.66 -6.30
CA ALA A 172 -10.22 -3.56 -4.91
C ALA A 172 -11.41 -2.97 -4.13
N ALA A 173 -11.65 -3.45 -2.92
CA ALA A 173 -12.72 -2.93 -2.11
C ALA A 173 -12.22 -1.76 -1.25
N TRP A 174 -12.94 -0.66 -1.24
CA TRP A 174 -12.58 0.58 -0.56
C TRP A 174 -13.23 0.78 0.82
N THR A 175 -14.10 -0.12 1.23
CA THR A 175 -14.84 0.00 2.50
C THR A 175 -14.44 -1.06 3.52
N PRO A 176 -14.36 -0.72 4.80
CA PRO A 176 -14.46 0.63 5.35
C PRO A 176 -13.27 1.50 4.98
N SER A 177 -13.50 2.81 4.86
CA SER A 177 -12.47 3.82 4.62
C SER A 177 -12.75 5.07 5.44
N GLN A 178 -11.72 5.84 5.76
CA GLN A 178 -11.81 7.04 6.60
C GLN A 178 -10.80 8.10 6.17
N PRO A 179 -11.09 9.39 6.38
CA PRO A 179 -10.11 10.44 6.16
C PRO A 179 -9.01 10.40 7.22
N ARG A 180 -7.75 10.52 6.78
CA ARG A 180 -6.58 10.61 7.66
C ARG A 180 -5.66 11.72 7.20
N GLU A 181 -5.10 12.45 8.15
CA GLU A 181 -4.11 13.47 7.89
C GLU A 181 -2.73 12.84 7.73
N ILE A 182 -2.00 13.28 6.71
CA ILE A 182 -0.61 12.92 6.48
C ILE A 182 0.24 14.17 6.29
N ARG A 183 1.53 14.04 6.55
CA ARG A 183 2.54 15.08 6.32
C ARG A 183 3.91 14.45 6.05
N PRO A 184 4.79 15.13 5.31
CA PRO A 184 6.15 14.65 5.13
C PRO A 184 6.98 14.81 6.42
N TYR A 185 7.96 13.95 6.63
CA TYR A 185 8.89 14.04 7.77
C TYR A 185 9.56 15.43 7.85
N SER A 186 9.88 16.03 6.71
CA SER A 186 10.44 17.38 6.66
C SER A 186 9.47 18.47 7.20
N ALA A 187 8.15 18.24 7.13
CA ALA A 187 7.18 19.13 7.74
C ALA A 187 6.95 18.85 9.24
N GLU A 188 7.24 17.65 9.71
CA GLU A 188 7.25 17.35 11.16
C GLU A 188 8.36 18.11 11.86
N CYS A 189 9.56 18.15 11.24
CA CYS A 189 10.73 18.84 11.78
C CYS A 189 10.68 20.36 11.56
N TYR A 190 10.23 20.80 10.38
CA TYR A 190 10.34 22.19 9.92
C TYR A 190 8.99 22.72 9.41
N ARG A 191 7.97 22.69 10.25
CA ARG A 191 6.59 23.09 9.93
C ARG A 191 6.50 24.47 9.28
N ALA A 192 7.29 25.44 9.77
CA ALA A 192 7.29 26.82 9.29
C ALA A 192 7.81 26.98 7.85
N ALA A 193 8.56 26.01 7.31
CA ALA A 193 9.01 26.05 5.92
C ALA A 193 7.87 25.80 4.91
N PHE A 194 6.75 25.24 5.36
CA PHE A 194 5.65 24.83 4.51
C PHE A 194 4.47 25.80 4.60
N GLN A 195 3.98 26.28 3.47
CA GLN A 195 2.71 27.01 3.41
C GLN A 195 1.53 26.10 3.79
N GLN A 196 1.55 24.86 3.30
CA GLN A 196 0.62 23.81 3.66
C GLN A 196 1.44 22.53 3.90
N ALA A 197 1.52 22.13 5.16
CA ALA A 197 2.32 20.96 5.56
C ALA A 197 1.51 19.66 5.56
N ASN A 198 0.25 19.74 5.95
CA ASN A 198 -0.64 18.61 6.12
C ASN A 198 -1.56 18.45 4.91
N THR A 199 -1.96 17.22 4.63
CA THR A 199 -3.01 16.90 3.68
C THR A 199 -3.89 15.79 4.23
N VAL A 200 -5.16 15.77 3.89
CA VAL A 200 -6.10 14.72 4.30
C VAL A 200 -6.31 13.79 3.12
N VAL A 201 -6.19 12.48 3.33
CA VAL A 201 -6.43 11.46 2.31
C VAL A 201 -7.51 10.50 2.78
N LEU A 202 -8.38 10.06 1.86
CA LEU A 202 -9.30 8.97 2.14
C LEU A 202 -8.50 7.66 2.10
N THR A 203 -8.44 6.93 3.21
CA THR A 203 -7.65 5.69 3.29
C THR A 203 -8.49 4.52 3.79
N ALA A 204 -8.15 3.31 3.34
CA ALA A 204 -8.73 2.08 3.85
C ALA A 204 -8.47 1.97 5.37
N ALA A 205 -9.47 1.55 6.12
CA ALA A 205 -9.36 1.41 7.56
C ALA A 205 -8.31 0.35 7.96
N ALA A 206 -7.63 0.56 9.08
CA ALA A 206 -6.55 -0.32 9.51
C ALA A 206 -7.05 -1.72 9.87
N GLU A 207 -8.25 -1.85 10.47
CA GLU A 207 -8.92 -3.12 10.75
C GLU A 207 -9.24 -3.90 9.48
N ARG A 208 -9.56 -3.22 8.38
CA ARG A 208 -9.67 -3.86 7.07
C ARG A 208 -8.32 -4.37 6.59
N THR A 209 -7.28 -3.56 6.71
CA THR A 209 -5.92 -3.95 6.32
C THR A 209 -5.42 -5.13 7.17
N PHE A 210 -5.81 -5.20 8.46
CA PHE A 210 -5.56 -6.36 9.31
C PHE A 210 -6.12 -7.64 8.67
N TRP A 211 -7.41 -7.67 8.32
CA TRP A 211 -8.03 -8.85 7.70
C TRP A 211 -7.49 -9.15 6.30
N GLU A 212 -7.11 -8.14 5.54
CA GLU A 212 -6.40 -8.35 4.26
C GLU A 212 -5.06 -9.06 4.47
N LYS A 213 -4.26 -8.66 5.48
CA LYS A 213 -2.99 -9.32 5.82
C LYS A 213 -3.21 -10.75 6.33
N VAL A 214 -4.17 -10.95 7.20
CA VAL A 214 -4.59 -12.27 7.69
C VAL A 214 -4.93 -13.20 6.52
N THR A 215 -5.73 -12.74 5.58
CA THR A 215 -6.10 -13.56 4.39
C THR A 215 -4.96 -13.71 3.38
N ILE A 216 -3.98 -12.79 3.34
CA ILE A 216 -2.73 -12.95 2.57
C ILE A 216 -1.88 -14.07 3.17
N LEU A 217 -1.71 -14.09 4.51
CA LEU A 217 -0.96 -15.17 5.16
C LEU A 217 -1.66 -16.52 5.03
N HIS A 218 -3.00 -16.54 5.16
CA HIS A 218 -3.78 -17.76 4.91
C HIS A 218 -3.57 -18.31 3.49
N HIS A 219 -3.60 -17.45 2.50
CA HIS A 219 -3.29 -17.78 1.11
C HIS A 219 -1.89 -18.39 1.00
N GLU A 220 -0.89 -17.76 1.60
CA GLU A 220 0.49 -18.25 1.51
C GLU A 220 0.71 -19.56 2.27
N ALA A 221 0.10 -19.73 3.43
CA ALA A 221 0.15 -20.98 4.19
C ALA A 221 -0.38 -22.19 3.41
N ASN A 222 -1.26 -21.95 2.44
CA ASN A 222 -1.82 -22.98 1.56
C ASN A 222 -1.11 -23.05 0.17
N ARG A 223 -0.04 -22.26 -0.06
CA ARG A 223 0.68 -22.26 -1.35
C ARG A 223 1.38 -23.61 -1.57
N PRO A 224 1.15 -24.28 -2.73
CA PRO A 224 1.83 -25.51 -3.08
C PRO A 224 3.36 -25.38 -3.05
N GLU A 225 4.04 -26.43 -2.62
CA GLU A 225 5.51 -26.43 -2.47
C GLU A 225 6.26 -26.09 -3.77
N HIS A 226 5.78 -26.60 -4.90
CA HIS A 226 6.38 -26.36 -6.22
C HIS A 226 6.24 -24.92 -6.74
N LEU A 227 5.41 -24.09 -6.10
CA LEU A 227 5.29 -22.68 -6.44
C LEU A 227 6.22 -21.85 -5.54
N PRO A 228 7.16 -21.08 -6.10
CA PRO A 228 8.08 -20.29 -5.30
C PRO A 228 7.31 -19.24 -4.47
N MET A 229 7.85 -18.93 -3.29
CA MET A 229 7.39 -17.82 -2.48
C MET A 229 7.77 -16.51 -3.19
N PRO A 230 6.87 -15.52 -3.29
CA PRO A 230 7.22 -14.20 -3.81
C PRO A 230 8.29 -13.52 -2.94
N SER A 231 9.17 -12.74 -3.54
CA SER A 231 10.16 -11.94 -2.81
C SER A 231 9.48 -10.88 -1.93
N ARG A 232 10.17 -10.46 -0.87
CA ARG A 232 9.69 -9.45 0.09
C ARG A 232 8.37 -9.84 0.77
N TYR A 233 8.09 -11.14 0.87
CA TYR A 233 6.84 -11.62 1.42
C TYR A 233 6.78 -11.51 2.96
N SER A 234 7.92 -11.58 3.63
CA SER A 234 8.07 -11.40 5.07
C SER A 234 7.49 -10.07 5.59
N ARG A 235 7.40 -9.05 4.72
CA ARG A 235 6.75 -7.78 5.06
C ARG A 235 5.30 -7.93 5.52
N HIS A 236 4.58 -8.95 5.04
CA HIS A 236 3.19 -9.17 5.43
C HIS A 236 3.07 -9.69 6.85
N TYR A 237 4.01 -10.53 7.30
CA TYR A 237 4.10 -11.00 8.68
C TYR A 237 4.43 -9.84 9.63
N TYR A 238 5.44 -9.03 9.27
CA TYR A 238 5.81 -7.85 10.05
C TYR A 238 4.67 -6.82 10.12
N ASP A 239 4.02 -6.50 9.02
CA ASP A 239 2.90 -5.57 9.00
C ASP A 239 1.75 -6.08 9.90
N LEU A 240 1.43 -7.37 9.81
CA LEU A 240 0.38 -7.98 10.64
C LEU A 240 0.77 -7.95 12.12
N TYR A 241 2.05 -8.25 12.44
CA TYR A 241 2.60 -8.11 13.79
C TYR A 241 2.36 -6.70 14.34
N CYS A 242 2.73 -5.67 13.58
CA CYS A 242 2.58 -4.27 13.99
C CYS A 242 1.10 -3.87 14.18
N ILE A 243 0.23 -4.24 13.24
CA ILE A 243 -1.21 -3.92 13.35
C ILE A 243 -1.82 -4.63 14.56
N ALA A 244 -1.44 -5.88 14.81
CA ALA A 244 -1.96 -6.67 15.92
C ALA A 244 -1.53 -6.15 17.30
N HIS A 245 -0.47 -5.34 17.39
CA HIS A 245 -0.06 -4.64 18.60
C HIS A 245 -0.72 -3.26 18.77
N SER A 246 -1.69 -2.93 17.95
CA SER A 246 -2.45 -1.67 18.01
C SER A 246 -3.92 -1.90 18.35
N GLU A 247 -4.65 -0.80 18.60
CA GLU A 247 -6.10 -0.83 18.80
C GLU A 247 -6.87 -1.40 17.60
N SER A 248 -6.25 -1.42 16.41
CA SER A 248 -6.88 -1.92 15.19
C SER A 248 -7.20 -3.42 15.25
N LYS A 249 -6.47 -4.22 16.06
CA LYS A 249 -6.80 -5.63 16.29
C LYS A 249 -8.14 -5.77 17.02
N ALA A 250 -8.35 -5.01 18.09
CA ALA A 250 -9.60 -5.05 18.82
C ALA A 250 -10.78 -4.64 17.92
N ALA A 251 -10.63 -3.54 17.17
CA ALA A 251 -11.64 -3.10 16.21
C ALA A 251 -11.93 -4.15 15.12
N ALA A 252 -10.89 -4.87 14.65
CA ALA A 252 -11.08 -5.96 13.68
C ALA A 252 -11.86 -7.13 14.28
N TYR A 253 -11.63 -7.48 15.54
CA TYR A 253 -12.33 -8.56 16.23
C TYR A 253 -13.80 -8.23 16.53
N GLU A 254 -14.12 -6.95 16.73
CA GLU A 254 -15.50 -6.49 16.90
C GLU A 254 -16.33 -6.58 15.61
N ASP A 255 -15.68 -6.60 14.41
CA ASP A 255 -16.35 -6.73 13.10
C ASP A 255 -15.83 -7.98 12.34
N LEU A 256 -16.24 -9.17 12.76
CA LEU A 256 -15.93 -10.42 12.05
C LEU A 256 -16.61 -10.51 10.67
N ASP A 257 -17.69 -9.78 10.46
CA ASP A 257 -18.34 -9.70 9.14
C ASP A 257 -17.40 -9.04 8.12
N LEU A 258 -16.50 -8.18 8.58
CA LEU A 258 -15.48 -7.58 7.71
C LEU A 258 -14.51 -8.63 7.16
N LEU A 259 -14.10 -9.62 7.97
CA LEU A 259 -13.32 -10.76 7.48
C LEU A 259 -14.10 -11.51 6.39
N GLY A 260 -15.38 -11.80 6.62
CA GLY A 260 -16.26 -12.43 5.62
C GLY A 260 -16.27 -11.65 4.30
N ARG A 261 -16.46 -10.33 4.35
CA ARG A 261 -16.43 -9.45 3.16
C ARG A 261 -15.08 -9.46 2.44
N VAL A 262 -13.96 -9.51 3.18
CA VAL A 262 -12.60 -9.61 2.60
C VAL A 262 -12.41 -10.96 1.89
N VAL A 263 -12.88 -12.03 2.49
CA VAL A 263 -12.84 -13.39 1.92
C VAL A 263 -13.68 -13.47 0.64
N GLU A 264 -14.93 -13.03 0.68
CA GLU A 264 -15.82 -12.99 -0.49
C GLU A 264 -15.20 -12.17 -1.63
N PHE A 265 -14.60 -11.03 -1.29
CA PHE A 265 -13.89 -10.21 -2.27
C PHE A 265 -12.76 -11.00 -2.95
N LYS A 266 -11.92 -11.69 -2.19
CA LYS A 266 -10.82 -12.48 -2.75
C LYS A 266 -11.32 -13.66 -3.58
N MET A 267 -12.35 -14.36 -3.12
CA MET A 267 -12.96 -15.47 -3.87
C MET A 267 -13.54 -15.01 -5.21
N LYS A 268 -14.10 -13.81 -5.26
CA LYS A 268 -14.74 -13.27 -6.47
C LYS A 268 -13.76 -12.67 -7.46
N PHE A 269 -12.83 -11.85 -6.99
CA PHE A 269 -11.96 -11.05 -7.86
C PHE A 269 -10.56 -11.63 -8.03
N TYR A 270 -10.10 -12.44 -7.07
CA TYR A 270 -8.76 -13.07 -7.08
C TYR A 270 -8.83 -14.56 -6.77
N PRO A 271 -9.67 -15.34 -7.47
CA PRO A 271 -9.86 -16.74 -7.13
C PRO A 271 -8.57 -17.54 -7.33
N ARG A 272 -8.23 -18.33 -6.31
CA ARG A 272 -7.11 -19.29 -6.33
C ARG A 272 -7.55 -20.54 -5.59
N LYS A 273 -7.72 -21.66 -6.30
CA LYS A 273 -8.21 -22.90 -5.70
C LYS A 273 -7.35 -23.40 -4.53
N TRP A 274 -6.04 -23.29 -4.67
CA TRP A 274 -5.11 -23.74 -3.63
C TRP A 274 -5.06 -22.79 -2.42
N ALA A 275 -5.53 -21.55 -2.53
CA ALA A 275 -5.55 -20.60 -1.43
C ALA A 275 -6.60 -20.94 -0.36
N GLN A 276 -7.60 -21.77 -0.69
CA GLN A 276 -8.65 -22.24 0.23
C GLN A 276 -9.31 -21.09 1.01
N TYR A 277 -9.62 -19.99 0.31
CA TYR A 277 -10.18 -18.79 0.95
C TYR A 277 -11.48 -19.07 1.74
N GLU A 278 -12.25 -20.09 1.36
CA GLU A 278 -13.45 -20.54 2.09
C GLU A 278 -13.14 -21.04 3.52
N LEU A 279 -11.88 -21.39 3.80
CA LEU A 279 -11.39 -21.76 5.13
C LEU A 279 -10.73 -20.59 5.88
N ALA A 280 -10.63 -19.40 5.29
CA ALA A 280 -10.11 -18.20 5.94
C ALA A 280 -11.15 -17.60 6.91
N ARG A 281 -11.49 -18.33 7.96
CA ARG A 281 -12.47 -18.00 9.00
C ARG A 281 -12.04 -18.54 10.35
N PRO A 282 -12.57 -18.02 11.47
CA PRO A 282 -12.33 -18.59 12.80
C PRO A 282 -12.51 -20.10 12.82
N GLY A 283 -11.63 -20.79 13.52
CA GLY A 283 -11.57 -22.25 13.62
C GLY A 283 -10.77 -22.95 12.52
N THR A 284 -10.48 -22.31 11.38
CA THR A 284 -9.80 -22.96 10.24
C THR A 284 -8.74 -22.10 9.55
N ILE A 285 -8.55 -20.84 9.99
CA ILE A 285 -7.57 -19.94 9.41
C ILE A 285 -6.14 -20.42 9.66
N LYS A 286 -5.26 -20.21 8.71
CA LYS A 286 -3.83 -20.54 8.81
C LYS A 286 -3.02 -19.27 8.55
N LEU A 287 -2.12 -18.92 9.45
CA LEU A 287 -1.18 -17.82 9.29
C LEU A 287 0.26 -18.33 9.18
N CYS A 288 0.56 -19.44 9.86
CA CYS A 288 1.88 -20.05 9.86
C CYS A 288 2.14 -20.76 8.54
N PRO A 289 3.27 -20.49 7.87
CA PRO A 289 3.65 -21.20 6.66
C PRO A 289 4.05 -22.64 7.00
N PRO A 290 4.03 -23.56 6.01
CA PRO A 290 4.59 -24.89 6.18
C PRO A 290 6.08 -24.83 6.54
N GLU A 291 6.57 -25.83 7.28
CA GLU A 291 7.94 -25.87 7.81
C GLU A 291 9.01 -25.68 6.73
N TYR A 292 8.82 -26.27 5.55
CA TYR A 292 9.75 -26.14 4.42
C TYR A 292 9.90 -24.70 3.89
N ARG A 293 9.02 -23.77 4.28
CA ARG A 293 9.09 -22.33 3.91
C ARG A 293 9.90 -21.49 4.89
N TYR A 294 10.14 -21.97 6.11
CA TYR A 294 10.72 -21.16 7.17
C TYR A 294 12.09 -20.58 6.80
N ALA A 295 12.99 -21.39 6.25
CA ALA A 295 14.32 -20.94 5.88
C ALA A 295 14.28 -19.81 4.83
N ALA A 296 13.47 -19.98 3.77
CA ALA A 296 13.34 -18.95 2.73
C ALA A 296 12.67 -17.68 3.27
N LEU A 297 11.72 -17.80 4.19
CA LEU A 297 11.05 -16.67 4.82
C LEU A 297 12.00 -15.89 5.76
N GLU A 298 12.88 -16.62 6.49
CA GLU A 298 13.89 -16.04 7.36
C GLU A 298 14.93 -15.23 6.56
N GLU A 299 15.40 -15.77 5.43
CA GLU A 299 16.30 -15.07 4.51
C GLU A 299 15.64 -13.80 3.96
N ASP A 300 14.38 -13.89 3.51
CA ASP A 300 13.61 -12.75 3.03
C ASP A 300 13.42 -11.69 4.13
N TYR A 301 13.19 -12.13 5.37
CA TYR A 301 13.08 -11.23 6.52
C TYR A 301 14.39 -10.53 6.85
N ALA A 302 15.51 -11.24 6.81
CA ALA A 302 16.83 -10.66 7.04
C ALA A 302 17.16 -9.55 6.02
N VAL A 303 16.80 -9.76 4.74
CA VAL A 303 16.95 -8.72 3.70
C VAL A 303 16.04 -7.52 4.00
N MET A 304 14.81 -7.76 4.45
CA MET A 304 13.86 -6.70 4.76
C MET A 304 14.28 -5.85 5.96
N GLN A 305 15.01 -6.42 6.94
CA GLN A 305 15.50 -5.66 8.12
C GLN A 305 16.32 -4.42 7.73
N GLY A 306 17.03 -4.45 6.59
CA GLY A 306 17.73 -3.28 6.06
C GLY A 306 16.83 -2.11 5.65
N MET A 307 15.51 -2.34 5.54
CA MET A 307 14.51 -1.32 5.22
C MET A 307 13.69 -0.89 6.45
N MET A 308 13.97 -1.44 7.62
CA MET A 308 13.30 -1.11 8.87
C MET A 308 14.06 -0.02 9.63
N PHE A 309 13.33 0.80 10.35
CA PHE A 309 13.86 1.77 11.28
C PHE A 309 13.12 1.63 12.60
N GLY A 310 13.87 1.62 13.69
CA GLY A 310 13.32 1.35 15.03
C GLY A 310 13.49 -0.11 15.46
N GLU A 311 12.77 -0.50 16.51
CA GLU A 311 12.85 -1.85 17.06
C GLU A 311 12.09 -2.84 16.18
N CYS A 312 12.79 -3.91 15.76
CA CYS A 312 12.21 -5.00 14.99
C CYS A 312 12.26 -6.29 15.80
N PRO A 313 11.20 -7.10 15.81
CA PRO A 313 11.26 -8.41 16.45
C PRO A 313 12.29 -9.31 15.74
N SER A 314 12.91 -10.23 16.46
CA SER A 314 13.64 -11.31 15.80
C SER A 314 12.69 -12.14 14.94
N PHE A 315 13.21 -12.85 13.93
CA PHE A 315 12.35 -13.73 13.13
C PHE A 315 11.65 -14.80 13.99
N ALA A 316 12.34 -15.32 15.00
CA ALA A 316 11.78 -16.30 15.92
C ALA A 316 10.62 -15.72 16.75
N ASP A 317 10.77 -14.50 17.30
CA ASP A 317 9.71 -13.81 18.05
C ASP A 317 8.52 -13.47 17.16
N LEU A 318 8.80 -12.99 15.93
CA LEU A 318 7.77 -12.70 14.94
C LEU A 318 6.93 -13.97 14.66
N MET A 319 7.57 -15.10 14.40
CA MET A 319 6.85 -16.33 14.08
C MET A 319 6.17 -16.99 15.30
N ALA A 320 6.71 -16.78 16.50
CA ALA A 320 6.03 -17.18 17.73
C ALA A 320 4.73 -16.38 17.91
N PHE A 321 4.80 -15.07 17.75
CA PHE A 321 3.62 -14.19 17.81
C PHE A 321 2.57 -14.56 16.74
N ILE A 322 2.98 -14.81 15.50
CA ILE A 322 2.04 -15.20 14.42
C ILE A 322 1.31 -16.50 14.75
N ARG A 323 1.99 -17.44 15.43
CA ARG A 323 1.36 -18.70 15.88
C ARG A 323 0.33 -18.44 16.99
N GLU A 324 0.65 -17.55 17.93
CA GLU A 324 -0.30 -17.15 18.97
C GLU A 324 -1.50 -16.44 18.37
N LEU A 325 -1.28 -15.51 17.44
CA LEU A 325 -2.35 -14.78 16.73
C LEU A 325 -3.24 -15.75 15.93
N GLU A 326 -2.66 -16.76 15.27
CA GLU A 326 -3.43 -17.82 14.59
C GLU A 326 -4.37 -18.55 15.56
N ALA A 327 -3.84 -18.96 16.72
CA ALA A 327 -4.63 -19.63 17.75
C ALA A 327 -5.72 -18.70 18.32
N GLU A 328 -5.40 -17.44 18.56
CA GLU A 328 -6.34 -16.43 19.04
C GLU A 328 -7.50 -16.21 18.06
N ILE A 329 -7.22 -16.01 16.77
CA ILE A 329 -8.25 -15.83 15.74
C ILE A 329 -9.10 -17.10 15.59
N ASN A 330 -8.51 -18.28 15.69
CA ASN A 330 -9.25 -19.53 15.59
C ASN A 330 -10.12 -19.83 16.82
N ALA A 331 -9.95 -19.11 17.90
CA ALA A 331 -10.77 -19.20 19.12
C ALA A 331 -11.96 -18.21 19.14
N LEU A 332 -12.03 -17.26 18.18
CA LEU A 332 -13.16 -16.35 18.01
C LEU A 332 -14.40 -17.09 17.49
#